data_3f0d0374e1b444a727147071b1e23fce
#
_entry.id   3f0d0374e1b444a727147071b1e23fce
#
_cell.length_a   1.000
_cell.length_b   1.000
_cell.length_c   1.000
_cell.angle_alpha   90.00
_cell.angle_beta   90.00
_cell.angle_gamma   90.00
#
_symmetry.space_group_name_H-M   'P 1'
#
loop_
_entity.id
_entity.type
_entity.pdbx_description
1 polymer ?
#
loop_
_entity_poly.entity_id
_entity_poly.type
_entity_poly.pdbx_seq_one_letter_code
_entity_poly.pdbx_strand_id
1 'polypeptide(L)'
;MAQTRKNRILPLILVLVCAAVMLRSAFTGLEIDEEYALSLGYRLVSGDRLFYDMWEPHQLSSLPAAALLAMFIGITGGTTGVLVFFRLVVLACKAGMSYVFYREFRRDLGKPAALLAALVLFAFVPKWFLGPDYTGQQFHWTLAAFLCLHHYVTRGCKQLWLVPLGAVCACFGYLAFPQSAAAFAVLWIGMLILGKRYGEPKHRGAWVLLGSCAVCGAAFLVYALSGVGFSISLLLSRLTLILHDPQYNFTTAQRMALLAGQALTVARSLLWPLLASAAVCAALYLIKKQPVTVGRLLNLWAAFATVQCLLRAVKDGSLDERQFVPVVVLAGAWAFWRGRGRPGNAELFWLGYLPGLAAYAMILRSTLLGLAPTFMYLTWPAVCGMLALVNHADGGDNAAKSRRAEGVLCLAAMLVFLLVCRVWCVQTTGWKSADITDTPLVCITTGPAKGIYADAKAADMQECLYEALAPYAGQPILQAIGEQHGLGFLMADGTLDVAQASVISGTDSDPRFEQYYTDVPGKTPRVILYDDAEVRDMAEFHSWLESNFTIVERYNVTHGSASLQVLLVG
;
A
#
# COMPACT_ATOMS: atom_id res chain seq x y z
N MET A 1 -27.09 35.86 -5.90
CA MET A 1 -25.94 35.77 -5.00
C MET A 1 -26.05 34.65 -3.96
N ALA A 2 -27.18 34.40 -3.30
CA ALA A 2 -27.33 33.34 -2.27
C ALA A 2 -27.14 31.92 -2.81
N GLN A 3 -27.61 31.60 -4.01
CA GLN A 3 -27.53 30.28 -4.61
C GLN A 3 -26.09 29.91 -5.05
N THR A 4 -25.29 30.89 -5.46
CA THR A 4 -23.86 30.73 -5.76
C THR A 4 -23.00 30.50 -4.52
N ARG A 5 -23.43 31.02 -3.37
CA ARG A 5 -22.73 30.84 -2.08
C ARG A 5 -22.97 29.43 -1.50
N LYS A 6 -24.22 28.93 -1.55
CA LYS A 6 -24.58 27.56 -1.14
C LYS A 6 -23.82 26.51 -1.93
N ASN A 7 -23.58 26.70 -3.23
CA ASN A 7 -22.87 25.75 -4.09
C ASN A 7 -21.36 25.63 -3.81
N ARG A 8 -20.77 26.51 -2.98
CA ARG A 8 -19.34 26.46 -2.62
C ARG A 8 -19.10 25.89 -1.22
N ILE A 9 -20.09 25.95 -0.34
CA ILE A 9 -19.94 25.56 1.07
C ILE A 9 -19.82 24.03 1.19
N LEU A 10 -20.70 23.26 0.54
CA LEU A 10 -20.69 21.79 0.63
C LEU A 10 -19.36 21.14 0.16
N PRO A 11 -18.78 21.51 -1.00
CA PRO A 11 -17.46 21.01 -1.40
C PRO A 11 -16.36 21.34 -0.38
N LEU A 12 -16.38 22.53 0.19
CA LEU A 12 -15.41 22.94 1.20
C LEU A 12 -15.54 22.11 2.48
N ILE A 13 -16.76 21.93 2.98
CA ILE A 13 -17.03 21.09 4.16
C ILE A 13 -16.51 19.67 3.90
N LEU A 14 -16.79 19.07 2.75
CA LEU A 14 -16.35 17.73 2.41
C LEU A 14 -14.81 17.62 2.40
N VAL A 15 -14.12 18.59 1.82
CA VAL A 15 -12.64 18.64 1.84
C VAL A 15 -12.12 18.74 3.27
N LEU A 16 -12.71 19.61 4.09
CA LEU A 16 -12.30 19.80 5.49
C LEU A 16 -12.54 18.54 6.33
N VAL A 17 -13.67 17.85 6.16
CA VAL A 17 -13.96 16.59 6.84
C VAL A 17 -12.95 15.50 6.42
N CYS A 18 -12.70 15.36 5.11
CA CYS A 18 -11.69 14.40 4.64
C CYS A 18 -10.29 14.73 5.20
N ALA A 19 -9.90 16.01 5.20
CA ALA A 19 -8.61 16.44 5.73
C ALA A 19 -8.50 16.15 7.24
N ALA A 20 -9.54 16.43 8.02
CA ALA A 20 -9.56 16.18 9.47
C ALA A 20 -9.47 14.66 9.78
N VAL A 21 -10.24 13.83 9.07
CA VAL A 21 -10.20 12.37 9.24
C VAL A 21 -8.81 11.81 8.88
N MET A 22 -8.23 12.26 7.78
CA MET A 22 -6.92 11.80 7.35
C MET A 22 -5.79 12.30 8.26
N LEU A 23 -5.90 13.54 8.77
CA LEU A 23 -4.95 14.07 9.75
C LEU A 23 -5.01 13.27 11.06
N ARG A 24 -6.22 12.97 11.57
CA ARG A 24 -6.39 12.08 12.72
C ARG A 24 -5.70 10.71 12.49
N SER A 25 -5.88 10.13 11.30
CA SER A 25 -5.27 8.83 10.95
C SER A 25 -3.74 8.88 10.95
N ALA A 26 -3.13 10.05 10.76
CA ALA A 26 -1.68 10.21 10.84
C ALA A 26 -1.14 10.06 12.28
N PHE A 27 -1.99 10.20 13.28
CA PHE A 27 -1.62 10.11 14.70
C PHE A 27 -2.19 8.87 15.40
N THR A 28 -2.85 7.94 14.69
CA THR A 28 -3.54 6.82 15.34
C THR A 28 -3.15 5.47 14.77
N GLY A 29 -2.98 4.49 15.66
CA GLY A 29 -2.67 3.10 15.36
C GLY A 29 -1.20 2.87 15.00
N LEU A 30 -0.77 1.63 15.12
CA LEU A 30 0.53 1.12 14.65
C LEU A 30 0.29 -0.02 13.67
N GLU A 31 1.24 -0.26 12.77
CA GLU A 31 1.13 -1.32 11.80
C GLU A 31 2.51 -1.87 11.43
N ILE A 32 2.60 -3.17 11.40
CA ILE A 32 3.83 -3.95 11.26
C ILE A 32 4.61 -3.66 9.97
N ASP A 33 3.94 -3.52 8.82
CA ASP A 33 4.63 -3.25 7.54
C ASP A 33 5.17 -1.82 7.46
N GLU A 34 4.56 -0.88 8.17
CA GLU A 34 5.08 0.48 8.30
C GLU A 34 6.37 0.50 9.11
N GLU A 35 6.35 -0.20 10.24
CA GLU A 35 7.52 -0.37 11.10
C GLU A 35 8.66 -1.08 10.35
N TYR A 36 8.32 -2.16 9.63
CA TYR A 36 9.24 -2.89 8.78
C TYR A 36 9.87 -2.01 7.70
N ALA A 37 9.06 -1.22 6.98
CA ALA A 37 9.57 -0.34 5.94
C ALA A 37 10.53 0.73 6.48
N LEU A 38 10.26 1.25 7.68
CA LEU A 38 11.16 2.19 8.36
C LEU A 38 12.47 1.51 8.80
N SER A 39 12.42 0.28 9.30
CA SER A 39 13.62 -0.48 9.67
C SER A 39 14.52 -0.74 8.46
N LEU A 40 13.94 -1.11 7.31
CA LEU A 40 14.71 -1.25 6.07
C LEU A 40 15.32 0.07 5.60
N GLY A 41 14.59 1.17 5.73
CA GLY A 41 15.12 2.52 5.45
C GLY A 41 16.27 2.87 6.38
N TYR A 42 16.15 2.55 7.66
CA TYR A 42 17.18 2.79 8.67
C TYR A 42 18.47 2.01 8.37
N ARG A 43 18.37 0.74 7.96
CA ARG A 43 19.52 -0.06 7.56
C ARG A 43 20.33 0.59 6.45
N LEU A 44 19.66 1.11 5.40
CA LEU A 44 20.35 1.84 4.33
C LEU A 44 21.03 3.13 4.83
N VAL A 45 20.39 3.87 5.74
CA VAL A 45 20.99 5.08 6.34
C VAL A 45 22.20 4.73 7.20
N SER A 46 22.17 3.58 7.87
CA SER A 46 23.27 3.06 8.70
C SER A 46 24.42 2.45 7.86
N GLY A 47 24.26 2.37 6.53
CA GLY A 47 25.32 1.91 5.63
C GLY A 47 25.17 0.47 5.14
N ASP A 48 24.08 -0.23 5.45
CA ASP A 48 23.78 -1.55 4.91
C ASP A 48 23.56 -1.48 3.40
N ARG A 49 23.99 -2.52 2.71
CA ARG A 49 23.95 -2.61 1.25
C ARG A 49 22.87 -3.59 0.80
N LEU A 50 22.12 -3.20 -0.23
CA LEU A 50 21.14 -4.09 -0.85
C LEU A 50 21.80 -5.38 -1.34
N PHE A 51 21.14 -6.51 -1.12
CA PHE A 51 21.56 -7.86 -1.53
C PHE A 51 22.84 -8.39 -0.88
N TYR A 52 23.57 -7.58 -0.13
CA TYR A 52 24.73 -8.03 0.63
C TYR A 52 24.40 -8.16 2.12
N ASP A 53 24.09 -7.02 2.77
CA ASP A 53 23.74 -6.96 4.18
C ASP A 53 22.23 -7.16 4.39
N MET A 54 21.40 -6.90 3.36
CA MET A 54 19.94 -6.99 3.39
C MET A 54 19.45 -8.12 2.48
N TRP A 55 18.66 -9.03 3.04
CA TRP A 55 18.12 -10.21 2.32
C TRP A 55 16.59 -10.24 2.27
N GLU A 56 15.95 -9.18 2.74
CA GLU A 56 14.51 -9.06 2.84
C GLU A 56 13.84 -8.85 1.47
N PRO A 57 12.66 -9.45 1.24
CA PRO A 57 11.98 -9.39 -0.07
C PRO A 57 11.61 -7.97 -0.51
N HIS A 58 11.31 -7.08 0.45
CA HIS A 58 10.85 -5.71 0.18
C HIS A 58 11.94 -4.65 0.32
N GLN A 59 13.21 -5.04 0.40
CA GLN A 59 14.34 -4.13 0.58
C GLN A 59 14.41 -3.01 -0.47
N LEU A 60 13.89 -3.23 -1.69
CA LEU A 60 13.91 -2.23 -2.76
C LEU A 60 12.99 -1.04 -2.48
N SER A 61 11.93 -1.24 -1.69
CA SER A 61 11.03 -0.16 -1.28
C SER A 61 11.67 0.80 -0.27
N SER A 62 12.79 0.41 0.33
CA SER A 62 13.46 1.23 1.35
C SER A 62 14.16 2.47 0.80
N LEU A 63 14.46 2.53 -0.50
CA LEU A 63 15.23 3.65 -1.08
C LEU A 63 14.60 5.03 -0.86
N PRO A 64 13.30 5.27 -1.15
CA PRO A 64 12.67 6.56 -0.84
C PRO A 64 12.54 6.80 0.68
N ALA A 65 12.28 5.75 1.46
CA ALA A 65 12.20 5.84 2.91
C ALA A 65 13.55 6.24 3.52
N ALA A 66 14.65 5.63 3.07
CA ALA A 66 16.00 5.96 3.52
C ALA A 66 16.35 7.44 3.26
N ALA A 67 16.01 7.98 2.08
CA ALA A 67 16.28 9.38 1.77
C ALA A 67 15.56 10.35 2.72
N LEU A 68 14.28 10.08 3.01
CA LEU A 68 13.50 10.87 3.97
C LEU A 68 13.99 10.69 5.41
N LEU A 69 14.37 9.47 5.78
CA LEU A 69 14.91 9.17 7.11
C LEU A 69 16.25 9.87 7.34
N ALA A 70 17.17 9.82 6.37
CA ALA A 70 18.43 10.54 6.43
C ALA A 70 18.22 12.06 6.60
N MET A 71 17.24 12.61 5.87
CA MET A 71 16.87 14.02 6.03
C MET A 71 16.34 14.31 7.44
N PHE A 72 15.45 13.46 7.97
CA PHE A 72 14.89 13.63 9.31
C PHE A 72 15.98 13.58 10.38
N ILE A 73 16.83 12.54 10.36
CA ILE A 73 17.94 12.38 11.30
C ILE A 73 18.93 13.55 11.18
N GLY A 74 19.24 14.01 9.96
CA GLY A 74 20.11 15.15 9.74
C GLY A 74 19.58 16.47 10.33
N ILE A 75 18.26 16.61 10.46
CA ILE A 75 17.62 17.81 11.02
C ILE A 75 17.45 17.68 12.55
N THR A 76 17.05 16.49 13.03
CA THR A 76 16.65 16.29 14.43
C THR A 76 17.77 15.72 15.32
N GLY A 77 18.78 15.12 14.72
CA GLY A 77 19.85 14.40 15.41
C GLY A 77 19.48 12.99 15.90
N GLY A 78 18.26 12.49 15.61
CA GLY A 78 17.82 11.18 16.06
C GLY A 78 16.55 10.72 15.36
N THR A 79 15.95 9.63 15.86
CA THR A 79 14.77 8.98 15.27
C THR A 79 13.47 9.24 16.05
N THR A 80 13.53 9.93 17.18
CA THR A 80 12.35 10.20 18.03
C THR A 80 11.28 10.96 17.25
N GLY A 81 10.04 10.39 17.19
CA GLY A 81 8.90 10.97 16.48
C GLY A 81 8.93 10.82 14.95
N VAL A 82 9.86 10.03 14.41
CA VAL A 82 10.01 9.84 12.95
C VAL A 82 8.76 9.30 12.28
N LEU A 83 8.00 8.46 12.95
CA LEU A 83 6.78 7.87 12.40
C LEU A 83 5.71 8.94 12.07
N VAL A 84 5.50 9.89 12.98
CA VAL A 84 4.60 11.04 12.74
C VAL A 84 5.10 11.88 11.55
N PHE A 85 6.40 12.15 11.47
CA PHE A 85 6.98 12.87 10.34
C PHE A 85 6.68 12.18 9.01
N PHE A 86 6.95 10.87 8.89
CA PHE A 86 6.68 10.13 7.66
C PHE A 86 5.20 10.17 7.27
N ARG A 87 4.30 9.96 8.21
CA ARG A 87 2.85 10.01 7.96
C ARG A 87 2.39 11.38 7.48
N LEU A 88 2.93 12.45 8.04
CA LEU A 88 2.62 13.82 7.60
C LEU A 88 3.18 14.11 6.21
N VAL A 89 4.40 13.65 5.88
CA VAL A 89 4.97 13.78 4.53
C VAL A 89 4.12 13.01 3.50
N VAL A 90 3.76 11.77 3.80
CA VAL A 90 2.89 10.97 2.91
C VAL A 90 1.53 11.65 2.74
N LEU A 91 0.94 12.17 3.81
CA LEU A 91 -0.34 12.90 3.74
C LEU A 91 -0.24 14.15 2.86
N ALA A 92 0.84 14.91 2.98
CA ALA A 92 1.09 16.09 2.13
C ALA A 92 1.25 15.69 0.66
N CYS A 93 2.01 14.64 0.36
CA CYS A 93 2.16 14.10 -1.00
C CYS A 93 0.79 13.66 -1.58
N LYS A 94 -0.02 12.96 -0.78
CA LYS A 94 -1.38 12.55 -1.19
C LYS A 94 -2.28 13.73 -1.48
N ALA A 95 -2.24 14.77 -0.66
CA ALA A 95 -3.01 16.01 -0.89
C ALA A 95 -2.58 16.67 -2.21
N GLY A 96 -1.28 16.77 -2.46
CA GLY A 96 -0.72 17.30 -3.70
C GLY A 96 -1.18 16.50 -4.93
N MET A 97 -1.01 15.17 -4.90
CA MET A 97 -1.42 14.29 -6.01
C MET A 97 -2.94 14.34 -6.25
N SER A 98 -3.75 14.35 -5.20
CA SER A 98 -5.21 14.44 -5.31
C SER A 98 -5.65 15.78 -5.87
N TYR A 99 -4.96 16.87 -5.52
CA TYR A 99 -5.20 18.18 -6.11
C TYR A 99 -4.84 18.23 -7.61
N VAL A 100 -3.68 17.65 -8.01
CA VAL A 100 -3.28 17.53 -9.42
C VAL A 100 -4.31 16.71 -10.19
N PHE A 101 -4.75 15.58 -9.63
CA PHE A 101 -5.80 14.74 -10.20
C PHE A 101 -7.10 15.52 -10.39
N TYR A 102 -7.56 16.24 -9.36
CA TYR A 102 -8.74 17.10 -9.49
C TYR A 102 -8.60 18.14 -10.62
N ARG A 103 -7.45 18.80 -10.70
CA ARG A 103 -7.15 19.81 -11.73
C ARG A 103 -7.19 19.21 -13.13
N GLU A 104 -6.69 18.00 -13.30
CA GLU A 104 -6.65 17.28 -14.57
C GLU A 104 -8.06 16.91 -15.05
N PHE A 105 -8.85 16.28 -14.16
CA PHE A 105 -10.14 15.70 -14.55
C PHE A 105 -11.36 16.60 -14.40
N ARG A 106 -11.27 17.77 -13.76
CA ARG A 106 -12.44 18.63 -13.49
C ARG A 106 -13.13 19.18 -14.74
N ARG A 107 -12.44 19.24 -15.88
CA ARG A 107 -13.03 19.72 -17.15
C ARG A 107 -13.83 18.63 -17.83
N ASP A 108 -13.32 17.41 -17.83
CA ASP A 108 -13.89 16.30 -18.57
C ASP A 108 -15.02 15.62 -17.79
N LEU A 109 -14.86 15.46 -16.48
CA LEU A 109 -15.83 14.79 -15.60
C LEU A 109 -16.78 15.78 -14.89
N GLY A 110 -16.53 17.08 -15.00
CA GLY A 110 -17.22 18.10 -14.21
C GLY A 110 -16.71 18.15 -12.75
N LYS A 111 -16.82 19.33 -12.14
CA LYS A 111 -16.24 19.63 -10.83
C LYS A 111 -16.66 18.67 -9.70
N PRO A 112 -17.96 18.31 -9.53
CA PRO A 112 -18.36 17.45 -8.42
C PRO A 112 -17.79 16.02 -8.50
N ALA A 113 -17.83 15.39 -9.67
CA ALA A 113 -17.34 14.02 -9.85
C ALA A 113 -15.82 13.95 -9.72
N ALA A 114 -15.11 14.92 -10.32
CA ALA A 114 -13.66 15.01 -10.19
C ALA A 114 -13.23 15.26 -8.73
N LEU A 115 -13.98 16.06 -7.97
CA LEU A 115 -13.70 16.28 -6.55
C LEU A 115 -13.92 15.00 -5.75
N LEU A 116 -15.02 14.29 -5.93
CA LEU A 116 -15.28 13.04 -5.24
C LEU A 116 -14.20 11.99 -5.55
N ALA A 117 -13.80 11.83 -6.81
CA ALA A 117 -12.73 10.92 -7.19
C ALA A 117 -11.38 11.32 -6.55
N ALA A 118 -11.06 12.61 -6.54
CA ALA A 118 -9.86 13.12 -5.88
C ALA A 118 -9.88 12.88 -4.36
N LEU A 119 -11.03 13.01 -3.70
CA LEU A 119 -11.19 12.74 -2.28
C LEU A 119 -11.15 11.23 -1.97
N VAL A 120 -11.66 10.37 -2.86
CA VAL A 120 -11.47 8.92 -2.75
C VAL A 120 -9.98 8.58 -2.80
N LEU A 121 -9.22 9.13 -3.76
CA LEU A 121 -7.77 8.94 -3.85
C LEU A 121 -7.02 9.49 -2.63
N PHE A 122 -7.46 10.63 -2.10
CA PHE A 122 -6.89 11.22 -0.88
C PHE A 122 -7.15 10.35 0.35
N ALA A 123 -8.39 9.85 0.53
CA ALA A 123 -8.79 9.04 1.68
C ALA A 123 -8.32 7.58 1.57
N PHE A 124 -8.13 7.05 0.37
CA PHE A 124 -7.67 5.68 0.17
C PHE A 124 -6.19 5.55 0.52
N VAL A 125 -5.87 4.59 1.37
CA VAL A 125 -4.51 4.17 1.72
C VAL A 125 -4.50 2.66 1.70
N PRO A 126 -3.60 2.03 0.92
CA PRO A 126 -3.38 0.59 1.04
C PRO A 126 -3.07 0.23 2.49
N LYS A 127 -3.53 -0.93 2.96
CA LYS A 127 -3.31 -1.39 4.34
C LYS A 127 -3.74 -0.43 5.46
N TRP A 128 -4.45 0.66 5.16
CA TRP A 128 -5.05 1.62 6.09
C TRP A 128 -4.11 2.51 6.91
N PHE A 129 -2.80 2.43 6.77
CA PHE A 129 -1.83 3.31 7.44
C PHE A 129 -1.08 4.22 6.45
N LEU A 130 -0.58 5.35 6.93
CA LEU A 130 0.04 6.39 6.10
C LEU A 130 1.57 6.23 5.94
N GLY A 131 2.11 5.10 6.33
CA GLY A 131 3.55 4.85 6.31
C GLY A 131 4.16 4.67 4.92
N PRO A 132 5.48 4.56 4.87
CA PRO A 132 6.23 4.41 3.63
C PRO A 132 6.33 2.96 3.15
N ASP A 133 5.34 2.12 3.44
CA ASP A 133 5.35 0.71 3.06
C ASP A 133 5.39 0.49 1.55
N TYR A 134 5.77 -0.71 1.14
CA TYR A 134 5.90 -1.07 -0.27
C TYR A 134 4.58 -1.00 -1.04
N THR A 135 3.44 -1.28 -0.40
CA THR A 135 2.12 -1.23 -1.06
C THR A 135 1.63 0.20 -1.25
N GLY A 136 1.82 1.05 -0.24
CA GLY A 136 1.54 2.48 -0.30
C GLY A 136 2.40 3.18 -1.36
N GLN A 137 3.68 2.88 -1.39
CA GLN A 137 4.61 3.41 -2.40
C GLN A 137 4.21 2.97 -3.81
N GLN A 138 3.93 1.68 -4.02
CA GLN A 138 3.50 1.16 -5.33
C GLN A 138 2.27 1.92 -5.84
N PHE A 139 1.26 2.13 -4.98
CA PHE A 139 0.05 2.86 -5.35
C PHE A 139 0.35 4.33 -5.71
N HIS A 140 1.09 5.04 -4.87
CA HIS A 140 1.34 6.48 -5.06
C HIS A 140 2.24 6.75 -6.27
N TRP A 141 3.27 5.96 -6.47
CA TRP A 141 4.16 6.10 -7.62
C TRP A 141 3.45 5.74 -8.93
N THR A 142 2.57 4.72 -8.93
CA THR A 142 1.73 4.39 -10.09
C THR A 142 0.77 5.54 -10.43
N LEU A 143 0.14 6.16 -9.42
CA LEU A 143 -0.72 7.33 -9.62
C LEU A 143 0.06 8.52 -10.20
N ALA A 144 1.25 8.79 -9.68
CA ALA A 144 2.11 9.87 -10.19
C ALA A 144 2.53 9.62 -11.65
N ALA A 145 2.93 8.39 -11.98
CA ALA A 145 3.25 7.98 -13.35
C ALA A 145 2.04 8.18 -14.28
N PHE A 146 0.87 7.71 -13.86
CA PHE A 146 -0.39 7.90 -14.60
C PHE A 146 -0.67 9.38 -14.87
N LEU A 147 -0.58 10.24 -13.85
CA LEU A 147 -0.86 11.68 -14.01
C LEU A 147 0.09 12.34 -15.02
N CYS A 148 1.37 12.00 -14.98
CA CYS A 148 2.35 12.50 -15.94
C CYS A 148 2.03 12.07 -17.38
N LEU A 149 1.79 10.78 -17.58
CA LEU A 149 1.54 10.22 -18.91
C LEU A 149 0.17 10.62 -19.47
N HIS A 150 -0.86 10.66 -18.61
CA HIS A 150 -2.19 11.14 -18.97
C HIS A 150 -2.15 12.59 -19.44
N HIS A 151 -1.49 13.47 -18.67
CA HIS A 151 -1.35 14.87 -19.04
C HIS A 151 -0.57 15.03 -20.35
N TYR A 152 0.52 14.28 -20.54
CA TYR A 152 1.29 14.28 -21.78
C TYR A 152 0.40 13.97 -22.99
N VAL A 153 -0.34 12.87 -22.94
CA VAL A 153 -1.18 12.40 -24.04
C VAL A 153 -2.33 13.37 -24.31
N THR A 154 -3.08 13.77 -23.27
CA THR A 154 -4.28 14.63 -23.41
C THR A 154 -3.96 16.06 -23.83
N ARG A 155 -2.72 16.50 -23.66
CA ARG A 155 -2.25 17.82 -24.14
C ARG A 155 -1.58 17.74 -25.52
N GLY A 156 -1.89 16.70 -26.30
CA GLY A 156 -1.43 16.55 -27.67
C GLY A 156 0.06 16.23 -27.80
N CYS A 157 0.60 15.50 -26.84
CA CYS A 157 1.98 14.98 -26.81
C CYS A 157 3.07 16.06 -26.89
N LYS A 158 2.78 17.29 -26.41
CA LYS A 158 3.71 18.42 -26.53
C LYS A 158 4.77 18.49 -25.43
N GLN A 159 4.42 18.08 -24.20
CA GLN A 159 5.29 18.22 -23.03
C GLN A 159 6.08 16.92 -22.78
N LEU A 160 7.02 16.62 -23.68
CA LEU A 160 7.75 15.34 -23.68
C LEU A 160 8.50 15.07 -22.37
N TRP A 161 8.92 16.10 -21.61
CA TRP A 161 9.62 15.94 -20.33
C TRP A 161 8.78 15.22 -19.25
N LEU A 162 7.46 15.21 -19.40
CA LEU A 162 6.58 14.45 -18.50
C LEU A 162 6.73 12.93 -18.67
N VAL A 163 7.18 12.47 -19.83
CA VAL A 163 7.36 11.04 -20.06
C VAL A 163 8.52 10.45 -19.26
N PRO A 164 9.75 11.03 -19.26
CA PRO A 164 10.81 10.61 -18.35
C PRO A 164 10.40 10.70 -16.86
N LEU A 165 9.71 11.78 -16.46
CA LEU A 165 9.21 11.89 -15.10
C LEU A 165 8.23 10.76 -14.74
N GLY A 166 7.29 10.45 -15.64
CA GLY A 166 6.39 9.31 -15.49
C GLY A 166 7.13 7.97 -15.45
N ALA A 167 8.21 7.82 -16.23
CA ALA A 167 9.07 6.63 -16.21
C ALA A 167 9.77 6.45 -14.84
N VAL A 168 10.35 7.51 -14.31
CA VAL A 168 10.97 7.49 -12.96
C VAL A 168 9.95 7.09 -11.90
N CYS A 169 8.75 7.69 -11.92
CA CYS A 169 7.69 7.31 -11.00
C CYS A 169 7.28 5.84 -11.16
N ALA A 170 7.11 5.37 -12.40
CA ALA A 170 6.79 3.96 -12.66
C ALA A 170 7.88 3.01 -12.14
N CYS A 171 9.16 3.35 -12.34
CA CYS A 171 10.28 2.57 -11.84
C CYS A 171 10.30 2.50 -10.30
N PHE A 172 10.05 3.60 -9.58
CA PHE A 172 9.90 3.55 -8.12
C PHE A 172 8.71 2.67 -7.69
N GLY A 173 7.60 2.70 -8.42
CA GLY A 173 6.47 1.80 -8.18
C GLY A 173 6.86 0.32 -8.38
N TYR A 174 7.68 0.01 -9.40
CA TYR A 174 8.19 -1.35 -9.64
C TYR A 174 9.25 -1.77 -8.62
N LEU A 175 10.09 -0.86 -8.14
CA LEU A 175 11.01 -1.16 -7.04
C LEU A 175 10.25 -1.44 -5.74
N ALA A 176 9.19 -0.68 -5.46
CA ALA A 176 8.36 -0.92 -4.28
C ALA A 176 7.68 -2.29 -4.32
N PHE A 177 7.21 -2.73 -5.49
CA PHE A 177 6.59 -4.04 -5.69
C PHE A 177 7.01 -4.64 -7.04
N PRO A 178 8.15 -5.37 -7.11
CA PRO A 178 8.78 -5.80 -8.38
C PRO A 178 7.86 -6.61 -9.30
N GLN A 179 6.96 -7.39 -8.75
CA GLN A 179 5.99 -8.17 -9.52
C GLN A 179 5.06 -7.29 -10.37
N SER A 180 4.84 -6.04 -9.96
CA SER A 180 4.04 -5.08 -10.73
C SER A 180 4.71 -4.60 -12.02
N ALA A 181 6.00 -4.88 -12.23
CA ALA A 181 6.74 -4.49 -13.43
C ALA A 181 6.15 -5.09 -14.72
N ALA A 182 5.42 -6.21 -14.63
CA ALA A 182 4.69 -6.75 -15.78
C ALA A 182 3.65 -5.76 -16.35
N ALA A 183 3.16 -4.82 -15.56
CA ALA A 183 2.29 -3.74 -16.00
C ALA A 183 2.97 -2.79 -17.00
N PHE A 184 4.30 -2.73 -17.02
CA PHE A 184 5.06 -1.88 -17.93
C PHE A 184 4.78 -2.22 -19.40
N ALA A 185 4.71 -3.50 -19.76
CA ALA A 185 4.42 -3.91 -21.14
C ALA A 185 3.05 -3.37 -21.60
N VAL A 186 2.04 -3.45 -20.73
CA VAL A 186 0.69 -2.94 -21.00
C VAL A 186 0.70 -1.42 -21.13
N LEU A 187 1.40 -0.73 -20.21
CA LEU A 187 1.54 0.72 -20.23
C LEU A 187 2.25 1.21 -21.51
N TRP A 188 3.32 0.54 -21.91
CA TRP A 188 4.06 0.86 -23.14
C TRP A 188 3.20 0.66 -24.39
N ILE A 189 2.47 -0.47 -24.50
CA ILE A 189 1.50 -0.71 -25.59
C ILE A 189 0.42 0.38 -25.58
N GLY A 190 -0.07 0.76 -24.40
CA GLY A 190 -1.02 1.85 -24.23
C GLY A 190 -0.49 3.17 -24.81
N MET A 191 0.76 3.50 -24.53
CA MET A 191 1.42 4.70 -25.08
C MET A 191 1.58 4.64 -26.59
N LEU A 192 1.85 3.48 -27.19
CA LEU A 192 1.88 3.30 -28.64
C LEU A 192 0.50 3.57 -29.26
N ILE A 193 -0.55 2.99 -28.70
CA ILE A 193 -1.94 3.12 -29.18
C ILE A 193 -2.40 4.58 -29.08
N LEU A 194 -2.18 5.21 -27.93
CA LEU A 194 -2.58 6.59 -27.69
C LEU A 194 -1.77 7.58 -28.51
N GLY A 195 -0.46 7.36 -28.67
CA GLY A 195 0.39 8.17 -29.54
C GLY A 195 -0.14 8.18 -30.97
N LYS A 196 -0.52 7.00 -31.51
CA LYS A 196 -1.17 6.91 -32.83
C LYS A 196 -2.49 7.68 -32.86
N ARG A 197 -3.34 7.53 -31.83
CA ARG A 197 -4.65 8.19 -31.75
C ARG A 197 -4.53 9.72 -31.74
N TYR A 198 -3.52 10.26 -31.07
CA TYR A 198 -3.27 11.70 -30.98
C TYR A 198 -2.34 12.25 -32.06
N GLY A 199 -2.01 11.43 -33.07
CA GLY A 199 -1.17 11.85 -34.20
C GLY A 199 0.28 12.14 -33.84
N GLU A 200 0.78 11.48 -32.79
CA GLU A 200 2.16 11.66 -32.36
C GLU A 200 3.15 11.10 -33.41
N PRO A 201 4.15 11.89 -33.83
CA PRO A 201 5.13 11.43 -34.81
C PRO A 201 5.95 10.25 -34.27
N LYS A 202 5.99 9.15 -35.03
CA LYS A 202 6.84 7.98 -34.76
C LYS A 202 6.74 7.41 -33.34
N HIS A 203 5.58 7.59 -32.68
CA HIS A 203 5.36 7.12 -31.29
C HIS A 203 6.44 7.57 -30.29
N ARG A 204 6.89 8.81 -30.41
CA ARG A 204 8.02 9.37 -29.66
C ARG A 204 7.90 9.17 -28.15
N GLY A 205 6.71 9.40 -27.57
CA GLY A 205 6.47 9.21 -26.15
C GLY A 205 6.67 7.77 -25.69
N ALA A 206 6.21 6.79 -26.47
CA ALA A 206 6.40 5.37 -26.13
C ALA A 206 7.88 4.98 -26.12
N TRP A 207 8.66 5.44 -27.10
CA TRP A 207 10.09 5.17 -27.15
C TRP A 207 10.88 5.91 -26.07
N VAL A 208 10.50 7.14 -25.75
CA VAL A 208 11.10 7.88 -24.64
C VAL A 208 10.76 7.21 -23.29
N LEU A 209 9.54 6.70 -23.11
CA LEU A 209 9.15 5.93 -21.92
C LEU A 209 10.05 4.69 -21.79
N LEU A 210 10.17 3.89 -22.86
CA LEU A 210 11.01 2.69 -22.85
C LEU A 210 12.48 3.02 -22.54
N GLY A 211 13.04 4.01 -23.24
CA GLY A 211 14.42 4.44 -23.01
C GLY A 211 14.67 4.97 -21.60
N SER A 212 13.73 5.76 -21.05
CA SER A 212 13.85 6.27 -19.70
C SER A 212 13.76 5.16 -18.65
N CYS A 213 12.85 4.19 -18.81
CA CYS A 213 12.80 3.03 -17.93
C CYS A 213 14.05 2.16 -18.05
N ALA A 214 14.61 1.99 -19.25
CA ALA A 214 15.87 1.26 -19.44
C ALA A 214 17.05 1.96 -18.74
N VAL A 215 17.13 3.29 -18.80
CA VAL A 215 18.15 4.07 -18.07
C VAL A 215 17.96 3.93 -16.55
N CYS A 216 16.74 4.03 -16.03
CA CYS A 216 16.46 3.81 -14.60
C CYS A 216 16.84 2.39 -14.17
N GLY A 217 16.47 1.38 -14.97
CA GLY A 217 16.81 -0.02 -14.70
C GLY A 217 18.32 -0.28 -14.70
N ALA A 218 19.05 0.31 -15.66
CA ALA A 218 20.51 0.23 -15.73
C ALA A 218 21.17 0.92 -14.53
N ALA A 219 20.70 2.11 -14.15
CA ALA A 219 21.19 2.83 -12.97
C ALA A 219 20.96 2.02 -11.69
N PHE A 220 19.77 1.43 -11.54
CA PHE A 220 19.47 0.56 -10.41
C PHE A 220 20.35 -0.70 -10.40
N LEU A 221 20.56 -1.34 -11.56
CA LEU A 221 21.42 -2.52 -11.66
C LEU A 221 22.86 -2.21 -11.26
N VAL A 222 23.41 -1.07 -11.69
CA VAL A 222 24.75 -0.62 -11.30
C VAL A 222 24.80 -0.39 -9.78
N TYR A 223 23.78 0.23 -9.20
CA TYR A 223 23.69 0.43 -7.76
C TYR A 223 23.64 -0.91 -6.99
N ALA A 224 22.80 -1.86 -7.42
CA ALA A 224 22.70 -3.18 -6.81
C ALA A 224 24.00 -3.98 -6.93
N LEU A 225 24.66 -3.94 -8.10
CA LEU A 225 25.95 -4.57 -8.32
C LEU A 225 27.06 -3.96 -7.45
N SER A 226 27.05 -2.64 -7.28
CA SER A 226 28.02 -1.98 -6.40
C SER A 226 27.91 -2.46 -4.95
N GLY A 227 26.68 -2.73 -4.48
CA GLY A 227 26.44 -3.29 -3.15
C GLY A 227 27.09 -4.66 -2.91
N VAL A 228 27.13 -5.50 -3.94
CA VAL A 228 27.74 -6.85 -3.89
C VAL A 228 29.16 -6.90 -4.50
N GLY A 229 29.84 -5.78 -4.58
CA GLY A 229 31.23 -5.71 -5.10
C GLY A 229 31.33 -6.07 -6.60
N PHE A 230 30.32 -5.78 -7.40
CA PHE A 230 30.19 -6.12 -8.84
C PHE A 230 30.20 -7.64 -9.13
N SER A 231 29.92 -8.47 -8.13
CA SER A 231 29.79 -9.93 -8.32
C SER A 231 28.39 -10.30 -8.79
N ILE A 232 28.25 -10.63 -10.09
CA ILE A 232 26.98 -11.08 -10.67
C ILE A 232 26.53 -12.39 -10.05
N SER A 233 27.47 -13.32 -9.78
CA SER A 233 27.16 -14.61 -9.16
C SER A 233 26.58 -14.42 -7.74
N LEU A 234 27.14 -13.52 -6.96
CA LEU A 234 26.64 -13.20 -5.61
C LEU A 234 25.25 -12.56 -5.70
N LEU A 235 25.05 -11.59 -6.59
CA LEU A 235 23.73 -10.97 -6.79
C LEU A 235 22.66 -12.01 -7.16
N LEU A 236 22.97 -12.90 -8.11
CA LEU A 236 22.04 -13.97 -8.52
C LEU A 236 21.77 -14.97 -7.38
N SER A 237 22.78 -15.34 -6.60
CA SER A 237 22.61 -16.18 -5.41
C SER A 237 21.65 -15.53 -4.41
N ARG A 238 21.84 -14.25 -4.08
CA ARG A 238 20.96 -13.51 -3.15
C ARG A 238 19.54 -13.36 -3.69
N LEU A 239 19.38 -13.04 -4.96
CA LEU A 239 18.06 -13.00 -5.60
C LEU A 239 17.37 -14.37 -5.54
N THR A 240 18.09 -15.46 -5.71
CA THR A 240 17.54 -16.82 -5.61
C THR A 240 17.04 -17.11 -4.20
N LEU A 241 17.79 -16.74 -3.16
CA LEU A 241 17.37 -16.88 -1.76
C LEU A 241 16.09 -16.10 -1.46
N ILE A 242 16.01 -14.84 -1.94
CA ILE A 242 14.83 -13.98 -1.74
C ILE A 242 13.60 -14.57 -2.48
N LEU A 243 13.77 -15.08 -3.70
CA LEU A 243 12.67 -15.61 -4.50
C LEU A 243 12.17 -16.97 -3.98
N HIS A 244 13.00 -17.73 -3.29
CA HIS A 244 12.66 -19.03 -2.70
C HIS A 244 12.37 -18.94 -1.20
N ASP A 245 11.93 -17.79 -0.74
CA ASP A 245 11.47 -17.59 0.64
C ASP A 245 10.43 -18.68 1.00
N PRO A 246 10.66 -19.51 2.03
CA PRO A 246 9.75 -20.57 2.43
C PRO A 246 8.34 -20.08 2.70
N GLN A 247 8.20 -18.87 3.24
CA GLN A 247 6.92 -18.23 3.50
C GLN A 247 6.08 -18.00 2.22
N TYR A 248 6.72 -17.93 1.05
CA TYR A 248 6.07 -17.68 -0.25
C TYR A 248 6.19 -18.85 -1.23
N ASN A 249 6.83 -19.96 -0.84
CA ASN A 249 7.12 -21.07 -1.72
C ASN A 249 5.97 -22.09 -1.78
N PHE A 250 4.90 -21.73 -2.51
CA PHE A 250 3.74 -22.60 -2.71
C PHE A 250 3.72 -23.17 -4.12
N THR A 251 3.31 -24.43 -4.23
CA THR A 251 3.04 -25.05 -5.52
C THR A 251 1.86 -24.33 -6.20
N THR A 252 1.86 -24.34 -7.53
CA THR A 252 0.75 -23.78 -8.31
C THR A 252 -0.59 -24.41 -7.94
N ALA A 253 -0.60 -25.73 -7.64
CA ALA A 253 -1.82 -26.44 -7.22
C ALA A 253 -2.37 -25.94 -5.89
N GLN A 254 -1.51 -25.79 -4.87
CA GLN A 254 -1.91 -25.27 -3.56
C GLN A 254 -2.45 -23.85 -3.68
N ARG A 255 -1.79 -22.99 -4.47
CA ARG A 255 -2.23 -21.62 -4.72
C ARG A 255 -3.59 -21.58 -5.42
N MET A 256 -3.79 -22.39 -6.46
CA MET A 256 -5.07 -22.45 -7.16
C MET A 256 -6.20 -22.95 -6.27
N ALA A 257 -5.93 -23.96 -5.42
CA ALA A 257 -6.91 -24.45 -4.45
C ALA A 257 -7.31 -23.37 -3.43
N LEU A 258 -6.34 -22.62 -2.90
CA LEU A 258 -6.57 -21.49 -2.00
C LEU A 258 -7.44 -20.42 -2.67
N LEU A 259 -7.07 -19.99 -3.87
CA LEU A 259 -7.80 -18.95 -4.62
C LEU A 259 -9.22 -19.39 -4.97
N ALA A 260 -9.42 -20.66 -5.37
CA ALA A 260 -10.75 -21.20 -5.67
C ALA A 260 -11.66 -21.22 -4.43
N GLY A 261 -11.14 -21.68 -3.28
CA GLY A 261 -11.88 -21.67 -2.02
C GLY A 261 -12.29 -20.27 -1.58
N GLN A 262 -11.36 -19.32 -1.69
CA GLN A 262 -11.62 -17.92 -1.36
C GLN A 262 -12.56 -17.25 -2.35
N ALA A 263 -12.46 -17.55 -3.65
CA ALA A 263 -13.38 -17.04 -4.66
C ALA A 263 -14.82 -17.44 -4.37
N LEU A 264 -15.04 -18.67 -3.93
CA LEU A 264 -16.36 -19.15 -3.51
C LEU A 264 -16.88 -18.37 -2.29
N THR A 265 -16.04 -18.14 -1.30
CA THR A 265 -16.38 -17.35 -0.10
C THR A 265 -16.75 -15.91 -0.47
N VAL A 266 -15.93 -15.25 -1.31
CA VAL A 266 -16.20 -13.91 -1.83
C VAL A 266 -17.50 -13.88 -2.64
N ALA A 267 -17.70 -14.84 -3.55
CA ALA A 267 -18.93 -14.92 -4.35
C ALA A 267 -20.18 -15.07 -3.47
N ARG A 268 -20.12 -15.93 -2.45
CA ARG A 268 -21.21 -16.08 -1.48
C ARG A 268 -21.50 -14.79 -0.72
N SER A 269 -20.46 -14.07 -0.29
CA SER A 269 -20.62 -12.80 0.42
C SER A 269 -21.26 -11.72 -0.46
N LEU A 270 -20.98 -11.72 -1.76
CA LEU A 270 -21.51 -10.76 -2.73
C LEU A 270 -22.90 -11.12 -3.27
N LEU A 271 -23.44 -12.30 -2.94
CA LEU A 271 -24.74 -12.75 -3.43
C LEU A 271 -25.89 -11.86 -2.94
N TRP A 272 -25.92 -11.51 -1.66
CA TRP A 272 -26.97 -10.65 -1.10
C TRP A 272 -27.01 -9.26 -1.73
N PRO A 273 -25.90 -8.53 -1.89
CA PRO A 273 -25.89 -7.30 -2.66
C PRO A 273 -26.41 -7.45 -4.09
N LEU A 274 -26.08 -8.57 -4.74
CA LEU A 274 -26.58 -8.85 -6.09
C LEU A 274 -28.10 -9.05 -6.12
N LEU A 275 -28.64 -9.85 -5.20
CA LEU A 275 -30.10 -10.08 -5.07
C LEU A 275 -30.84 -8.78 -4.74
N ALA A 276 -30.32 -7.97 -3.83
CA ALA A 276 -30.87 -6.65 -3.52
C ALA A 276 -30.89 -5.74 -4.76
N SER A 277 -29.80 -5.75 -5.54
CA SER A 277 -29.71 -4.98 -6.80
C SER A 277 -30.74 -5.44 -7.84
N ALA A 278 -30.89 -6.74 -7.99
CA ALA A 278 -31.88 -7.31 -8.89
C ALA A 278 -33.32 -6.94 -8.46
N ALA A 279 -33.62 -7.01 -7.16
CA ALA A 279 -34.91 -6.61 -6.60
C ALA A 279 -35.22 -5.12 -6.86
N VAL A 280 -34.25 -4.23 -6.65
CA VAL A 280 -34.41 -2.79 -6.95
C VAL A 280 -34.59 -2.57 -8.45
N CYS A 281 -33.84 -3.25 -9.32
CA CYS A 281 -34.03 -3.18 -10.76
C CYS A 281 -35.44 -3.64 -11.17
N ALA A 282 -35.95 -4.74 -10.61
CA ALA A 282 -37.28 -5.23 -10.85
C ALA A 282 -38.37 -4.23 -10.38
N ALA A 283 -38.22 -3.67 -9.18
CA ALA A 283 -39.12 -2.64 -8.66
C ALA A 283 -39.14 -1.39 -9.55
N LEU A 284 -37.99 -0.91 -10.00
CA LEU A 284 -37.90 0.22 -10.93
C LEU A 284 -38.57 -0.07 -12.28
N TYR A 285 -38.44 -1.30 -12.76
CA TYR A 285 -39.14 -1.74 -13.99
C TYR A 285 -40.64 -1.77 -13.79
N LEU A 286 -41.14 -2.40 -12.72
CA LEU A 286 -42.56 -2.57 -12.47
C LEU A 286 -43.27 -1.22 -12.18
N ILE A 287 -42.67 -0.37 -11.33
CA ILE A 287 -43.28 0.86 -10.84
C ILE A 287 -43.06 2.01 -11.83
N LYS A 288 -41.79 2.23 -12.27
CA LYS A 288 -41.43 3.38 -13.10
C LYS A 288 -41.22 3.06 -14.57
N LYS A 289 -41.47 1.80 -14.99
CA LYS A 289 -41.21 1.32 -16.36
C LYS A 289 -39.81 1.60 -16.87
N GLN A 290 -38.83 1.71 -15.96
CA GLN A 290 -37.45 1.94 -16.34
C GLN A 290 -36.79 0.63 -16.79
N PRO A 291 -36.07 0.61 -17.93
CA PRO A 291 -35.48 -0.63 -18.43
C PRO A 291 -34.40 -1.16 -17.48
N VAL A 292 -34.40 -2.46 -17.27
CA VAL A 292 -33.31 -3.16 -16.59
C VAL A 292 -32.13 -3.25 -17.55
N THR A 293 -31.00 -2.66 -17.17
CA THR A 293 -29.76 -2.73 -17.96
C THR A 293 -28.65 -3.36 -17.12
N VAL A 294 -27.73 -4.08 -17.77
CA VAL A 294 -26.55 -4.67 -17.10
C VAL A 294 -25.77 -3.61 -16.35
N GLY A 295 -25.57 -2.43 -16.95
CA GLY A 295 -24.86 -1.33 -16.27
C GLY A 295 -25.55 -0.89 -14.97
N ARG A 296 -26.88 -0.76 -14.96
CA ARG A 296 -27.63 -0.42 -13.74
C ARG A 296 -27.50 -1.50 -12.67
N LEU A 297 -27.62 -2.77 -13.06
CA LEU A 297 -27.46 -3.90 -12.14
C LEU A 297 -26.06 -3.87 -11.49
N LEU A 298 -25.00 -3.70 -12.29
CA LEU A 298 -23.63 -3.65 -11.81
C LEU A 298 -23.39 -2.46 -10.87
N ASN A 299 -23.91 -1.28 -11.20
CA ASN A 299 -23.75 -0.08 -10.37
C ASN A 299 -24.47 -0.22 -9.02
N LEU A 300 -25.68 -0.73 -9.01
CA LEU A 300 -26.43 -1.01 -7.78
C LEU A 300 -25.73 -2.10 -6.97
N TRP A 301 -25.23 -3.15 -7.64
CA TRP A 301 -24.45 -4.19 -6.98
C TRP A 301 -23.20 -3.63 -6.31
N ALA A 302 -22.42 -2.78 -6.98
CA ALA A 302 -21.28 -2.11 -6.41
C ALA A 302 -21.66 -1.24 -5.19
N ALA A 303 -22.76 -0.47 -5.27
CA ALA A 303 -23.23 0.35 -4.17
C ALA A 303 -23.66 -0.50 -2.95
N PHE A 304 -24.47 -1.55 -3.15
CA PHE A 304 -24.93 -2.42 -2.07
C PHE A 304 -23.78 -3.25 -1.48
N ALA A 305 -22.82 -3.71 -2.30
CA ALA A 305 -21.63 -4.38 -1.82
C ALA A 305 -20.77 -3.45 -0.93
N THR A 306 -20.65 -2.18 -1.32
CA THR A 306 -19.94 -1.16 -0.50
C THR A 306 -20.64 -0.94 0.85
N VAL A 307 -21.97 -0.83 0.83
CA VAL A 307 -22.76 -0.68 2.07
C VAL A 307 -22.63 -1.93 2.96
N GLN A 308 -22.66 -3.12 2.38
CA GLN A 308 -22.46 -4.36 3.14
C GLN A 308 -21.08 -4.41 3.80
N CYS A 309 -20.02 -4.05 3.06
CA CYS A 309 -18.66 -3.99 3.62
C CYS A 309 -18.56 -2.95 4.73
N LEU A 310 -19.21 -1.78 4.56
CA LEU A 310 -19.28 -0.76 5.60
C LEU A 310 -19.95 -1.28 6.88
N LEU A 311 -21.09 -1.97 6.75
CA LEU A 311 -21.82 -2.52 7.91
C LEU A 311 -21.00 -3.58 8.64
N ARG A 312 -20.25 -4.42 7.89
CA ARG A 312 -19.34 -5.39 8.50
C ARG A 312 -18.17 -4.71 9.23
N ALA A 313 -17.51 -3.75 8.58
CA ALA A 313 -16.42 -3.01 9.20
C ALA A 313 -16.85 -2.33 10.51
N VAL A 314 -18.05 -1.74 10.53
CA VAL A 314 -18.60 -1.12 11.75
C VAL A 314 -18.94 -2.17 12.81
N LYS A 315 -19.48 -3.33 12.42
CA LYS A 315 -19.86 -4.39 13.35
C LYS A 315 -18.65 -5.11 13.95
N ASP A 316 -17.67 -5.42 13.12
CA ASP A 316 -16.57 -6.33 13.48
C ASP A 316 -15.25 -5.58 13.76
N GLY A 317 -15.24 -4.23 13.66
CA GLY A 317 -14.01 -3.41 13.78
C GLY A 317 -12.95 -3.70 12.69
N SER A 318 -13.33 -4.40 11.62
CA SER A 318 -12.39 -4.88 10.60
C SER A 318 -12.12 -3.83 9.52
N LEU A 319 -10.84 -3.60 9.22
CA LEU A 319 -10.41 -2.72 8.13
C LEU A 319 -10.23 -3.45 6.78
N ASP A 320 -10.31 -4.78 6.75
CA ASP A 320 -10.01 -5.60 5.56
C ASP A 320 -11.22 -5.87 4.66
N GLU A 321 -12.39 -5.38 5.00
CA GLU A 321 -13.61 -5.60 4.25
C GLU A 321 -13.68 -4.80 2.95
N ARG A 322 -13.00 -5.27 1.90
CA ARG A 322 -12.94 -4.60 0.57
C ARG A 322 -13.58 -5.42 -0.56
N GLN A 323 -14.47 -6.36 -0.24
CA GLN A 323 -15.08 -7.27 -1.22
C GLN A 323 -15.94 -6.56 -2.28
N PHE A 324 -16.29 -5.29 -2.09
CA PHE A 324 -16.97 -4.49 -3.11
C PHE A 324 -16.07 -4.10 -4.29
N VAL A 325 -14.76 -4.04 -4.10
CA VAL A 325 -13.79 -3.54 -5.11
C VAL A 325 -13.85 -4.33 -6.43
N PRO A 326 -13.87 -5.69 -6.44
CA PRO A 326 -14.02 -6.45 -7.68
C PRO A 326 -15.31 -6.12 -8.44
N VAL A 327 -16.41 -5.85 -7.74
CA VAL A 327 -17.69 -5.48 -8.37
C VAL A 327 -17.57 -4.12 -9.06
N VAL A 328 -16.90 -3.18 -8.41
CA VAL A 328 -16.60 -1.85 -8.98
C VAL A 328 -15.73 -1.98 -10.24
N VAL A 329 -14.72 -2.85 -10.20
CA VAL A 329 -13.87 -3.15 -11.37
C VAL A 329 -14.70 -3.72 -12.52
N LEU A 330 -15.60 -4.68 -12.27
CA LEU A 330 -16.50 -5.24 -13.28
C LEU A 330 -17.43 -4.17 -13.88
N ALA A 331 -17.99 -3.30 -13.04
CA ALA A 331 -18.80 -2.17 -13.49
C ALA A 331 -17.99 -1.23 -14.39
N GLY A 332 -16.73 -0.99 -14.04
CA GLY A 332 -15.77 -0.23 -14.84
C GLY A 332 -15.48 -0.88 -16.19
N ALA A 333 -15.23 -2.20 -16.24
CA ALA A 333 -15.03 -2.94 -17.48
C ALA A 333 -16.22 -2.75 -18.43
N TRP A 334 -17.44 -2.86 -17.90
CA TRP A 334 -18.67 -2.61 -18.65
C TRP A 334 -18.73 -1.16 -19.18
N ALA A 335 -18.34 -0.17 -18.36
CA ALA A 335 -18.32 1.23 -18.77
C ALA A 335 -17.35 1.48 -19.93
N PHE A 336 -16.14 0.92 -19.87
CA PHE A 336 -15.16 1.00 -20.95
C PHE A 336 -15.65 0.34 -22.23
N TRP A 337 -16.25 -0.85 -22.13
CA TRP A 337 -16.78 -1.55 -23.27
C TRP A 337 -17.91 -0.78 -23.98
N ARG A 338 -18.82 -0.19 -23.22
CA ARG A 338 -19.94 0.63 -23.75
C ARG A 338 -19.50 2.02 -24.21
N GLY A 339 -18.47 2.56 -23.59
CA GLY A 339 -17.91 3.88 -23.86
C GLY A 339 -16.69 3.92 -24.78
N ARG A 340 -16.47 2.90 -25.61
CA ARG A 340 -15.25 2.76 -26.45
C ARG A 340 -14.90 3.96 -27.32
N GLY A 341 -15.85 4.70 -27.83
CA GLY A 341 -15.63 5.88 -28.70
C GLY A 341 -15.47 7.19 -27.96
N ARG A 342 -15.65 7.25 -26.65
CA ARG A 342 -15.67 8.50 -25.91
C ARG A 342 -14.29 9.05 -25.62
N PRO A 343 -14.11 10.37 -25.73
CA PRO A 343 -12.87 11.03 -25.30
C PRO A 343 -12.59 10.75 -23.82
N GLY A 344 -11.33 10.57 -23.48
CA GLY A 344 -10.87 10.32 -22.11
C GLY A 344 -10.96 8.83 -21.66
N ASN A 345 -11.86 8.01 -22.23
CA ASN A 345 -11.99 6.61 -21.83
C ASN A 345 -10.80 5.75 -22.28
N ALA A 346 -10.22 6.03 -23.44
CA ALA A 346 -9.07 5.29 -23.92
C ALA A 346 -7.83 5.54 -23.06
N GLU A 347 -7.65 6.77 -22.59
CA GLU A 347 -6.55 7.18 -21.73
C GLU A 347 -6.66 6.52 -20.36
N LEU A 348 -7.85 6.57 -19.73
CA LEU A 348 -8.14 5.88 -18.48
C LEU A 348 -7.94 4.37 -18.61
N PHE A 349 -8.36 3.77 -19.73
CA PHE A 349 -8.24 2.34 -19.98
C PHE A 349 -6.76 1.91 -20.14
N TRP A 350 -6.05 2.55 -21.06
CA TRP A 350 -4.69 2.13 -21.44
C TRP A 350 -3.60 2.57 -20.47
N LEU A 351 -3.77 3.70 -19.78
CA LEU A 351 -2.77 4.22 -18.84
C LEU A 351 -3.05 3.85 -17.38
N GLY A 352 -4.29 3.49 -17.05
CA GLY A 352 -4.70 3.26 -15.67
C GLY A 352 -5.34 1.89 -15.42
N TYR A 353 -6.48 1.62 -16.05
CA TYR A 353 -7.28 0.45 -15.76
C TYR A 353 -6.57 -0.87 -16.11
N LEU A 354 -6.12 -1.01 -17.34
CA LEU A 354 -5.49 -2.24 -17.82
C LEU A 354 -4.10 -2.48 -17.21
N PRO A 355 -3.20 -1.48 -17.09
CA PRO A 355 -1.96 -1.65 -16.34
C PRO A 355 -2.18 -2.02 -14.87
N GLY A 356 -3.18 -1.42 -14.22
CA GLY A 356 -3.55 -1.76 -12.84
C GLY A 356 -4.03 -3.21 -12.69
N LEU A 357 -4.83 -3.72 -13.65
CA LEU A 357 -5.24 -5.13 -13.67
C LEU A 357 -4.05 -6.07 -13.92
N ALA A 358 -3.12 -5.70 -14.81
CA ALA A 358 -1.92 -6.49 -15.07
C ALA A 358 -1.02 -6.57 -13.82
N ALA A 359 -0.82 -5.44 -13.13
CA ALA A 359 -0.11 -5.41 -11.86
C ALA A 359 -0.79 -6.32 -10.82
N TYR A 360 -2.11 -6.18 -10.65
CA TYR A 360 -2.87 -7.01 -9.72
C TYR A 360 -2.73 -8.50 -10.01
N ALA A 361 -2.85 -8.92 -11.27
CA ALA A 361 -2.73 -10.32 -11.65
C ALA A 361 -1.37 -10.92 -11.26
N MET A 362 -0.29 -10.15 -11.42
CA MET A 362 1.05 -10.58 -11.03
C MET A 362 1.25 -10.58 -9.52
N ILE A 363 0.72 -9.59 -8.81
CA ILE A 363 0.73 -9.53 -7.34
C ILE A 363 -0.04 -10.72 -6.77
N LEU A 364 -1.26 -10.98 -7.25
CA LEU A 364 -2.07 -12.12 -6.81
C LEU A 364 -1.36 -13.46 -7.01
N ARG A 365 -0.58 -13.59 -8.10
CA ARG A 365 0.23 -14.76 -8.36
C ARG A 365 1.38 -14.92 -7.37
N SER A 366 2.01 -13.84 -6.93
CA SER A 366 3.26 -13.85 -6.15
C SER A 366 3.06 -13.77 -4.65
N THR A 367 1.85 -13.42 -4.16
CA THR A 367 1.57 -13.33 -2.73
C THR A 367 0.75 -14.53 -2.23
N LEU A 368 0.78 -14.73 -0.91
CA LEU A 368 -0.03 -15.71 -0.20
C LEU A 368 -1.19 -15.08 0.57
N LEU A 369 -1.31 -13.77 0.50
CA LEU A 369 -2.35 -13.03 1.21
C LEU A 369 -3.77 -13.51 0.86
N GLY A 370 -3.91 -14.18 -0.28
CA GLY A 370 -5.21 -14.63 -0.76
C GLY A 370 -5.99 -13.57 -1.51
N LEU A 371 -7.22 -13.92 -1.91
CA LEU A 371 -8.00 -13.11 -2.83
C LEU A 371 -8.53 -11.82 -2.17
N ALA A 372 -9.11 -11.91 -0.97
CA ALA A 372 -9.77 -10.77 -0.35
C ALA A 372 -8.79 -9.67 0.12
N PRO A 373 -7.70 -9.98 0.82
CA PRO A 373 -6.70 -8.97 1.18
C PRO A 373 -6.06 -8.29 -0.02
N THR A 374 -5.88 -9.02 -1.14
CA THR A 374 -5.27 -8.43 -2.35
C THR A 374 -6.19 -7.47 -3.11
N PHE A 375 -7.48 -7.38 -2.79
CA PHE A 375 -8.39 -6.41 -3.43
C PHE A 375 -7.97 -4.95 -3.25
N MET A 376 -7.14 -4.63 -2.27
CA MET A 376 -6.55 -3.31 -2.14
C MET A 376 -5.77 -2.87 -3.40
N TYR A 377 -5.14 -3.80 -4.12
CA TYR A 377 -4.42 -3.51 -5.37
C TYR A 377 -5.34 -3.29 -6.57
N LEU A 378 -6.61 -3.67 -6.48
CA LEU A 378 -7.64 -3.36 -7.48
C LEU A 378 -8.24 -1.95 -7.33
N THR A 379 -7.93 -1.22 -6.29
CA THR A 379 -8.55 0.11 -6.05
C THR A 379 -8.25 1.09 -7.16
N TRP A 380 -7.04 1.08 -7.71
CA TRP A 380 -6.71 1.96 -8.82
C TRP A 380 -7.50 1.63 -10.11
N PRO A 381 -7.58 0.39 -10.60
CA PRO A 381 -8.50 0.02 -11.67
C PRO A 381 -9.96 0.36 -11.36
N ALA A 382 -10.41 0.19 -10.10
CA ALA A 382 -11.76 0.55 -9.69
C ALA A 382 -12.04 2.05 -9.87
N VAL A 383 -11.13 2.91 -9.43
CA VAL A 383 -11.25 4.36 -9.62
C VAL A 383 -11.30 4.71 -11.12
N CYS A 384 -10.42 4.15 -11.94
CA CYS A 384 -10.45 4.36 -13.39
C CYS A 384 -11.80 3.91 -14.00
N GLY A 385 -12.33 2.78 -13.54
CA GLY A 385 -13.65 2.28 -13.95
C GLY A 385 -14.78 3.23 -13.58
N MET A 386 -14.78 3.76 -12.36
CA MET A 386 -15.78 4.74 -11.92
C MET A 386 -15.70 6.04 -12.71
N LEU A 387 -14.50 6.52 -13.02
CA LEU A 387 -14.32 7.68 -13.90
C LEU A 387 -14.89 7.44 -15.29
N ALA A 388 -14.70 6.24 -15.85
CA ALA A 388 -15.31 5.86 -17.13
C ALA A 388 -16.83 5.81 -17.06
N LEU A 389 -17.44 5.35 -15.95
CA LEU A 389 -18.88 5.38 -15.73
C LEU A 389 -19.42 6.82 -15.72
N VAL A 390 -18.75 7.73 -15.02
CA VAL A 390 -19.14 9.15 -14.97
C VAL A 390 -18.98 9.81 -16.34
N ASN A 391 -17.90 9.52 -17.06
CA ASN A 391 -17.63 10.05 -18.39
C ASN A 391 -18.59 9.50 -19.46
N HIS A 392 -19.08 8.27 -19.27
CA HIS A 392 -20.05 7.66 -20.21
C HIS A 392 -21.42 8.35 -20.23
N ALA A 393 -21.68 9.25 -19.32
CA ALA A 393 -23.00 9.84 -19.09
C ALA A 393 -23.26 11.18 -19.79
N ASP A 394 -22.32 11.73 -20.56
CA ASP A 394 -22.44 13.05 -21.19
C ASP A 394 -23.27 13.11 -22.50
N GLY A 395 -24.23 12.22 -22.68
CA GLY A 395 -25.29 12.39 -23.69
C GLY A 395 -26.47 13.18 -23.11
N GLY A 396 -26.98 14.18 -23.80
CA GLY A 396 -28.09 15.04 -23.35
C GLY A 396 -29.42 14.34 -23.03
N ASP A 397 -29.44 13.03 -23.02
CA ASP A 397 -30.53 12.11 -22.77
C ASP A 397 -30.70 11.84 -21.25
N ASN A 398 -31.94 11.67 -20.80
CA ASN A 398 -32.26 11.35 -19.40
C ASN A 398 -31.59 10.07 -18.90
N ALA A 399 -31.37 9.09 -19.78
CA ALA A 399 -30.63 7.86 -19.46
C ALA A 399 -29.14 8.13 -19.18
N ALA A 400 -28.55 9.11 -19.84
CA ALA A 400 -27.17 9.53 -19.58
C ALA A 400 -27.03 10.24 -18.22
N LYS A 401 -28.00 11.11 -17.87
CA LYS A 401 -28.03 11.75 -16.55
C LYS A 401 -28.17 10.74 -15.42
N SER A 402 -29.01 9.69 -15.60
CA SER A 402 -29.16 8.62 -14.64
C SER A 402 -27.83 7.85 -14.44
N ARG A 403 -27.14 7.46 -15.49
CA ARG A 403 -25.85 6.76 -15.42
C ARG A 403 -24.76 7.57 -14.71
N ARG A 404 -24.71 8.87 -14.97
CA ARG A 404 -23.79 9.78 -14.29
C ARG A 404 -24.07 9.84 -12.78
N ALA A 405 -25.34 9.91 -12.41
CA ALA A 405 -25.75 9.90 -11.01
C ALA A 405 -25.35 8.58 -10.33
N GLU A 406 -25.48 7.45 -11.02
CA GLU A 406 -25.05 6.12 -10.53
C GLU A 406 -23.52 6.07 -10.30
N GLY A 407 -22.71 6.57 -11.23
CA GLY A 407 -21.25 6.65 -11.07
C GLY A 407 -20.82 7.58 -9.92
N VAL A 408 -21.49 8.73 -9.78
CA VAL A 408 -21.25 9.65 -8.66
C VAL A 408 -21.65 9.01 -7.33
N LEU A 409 -22.75 8.25 -7.30
CA LEU A 409 -23.19 7.52 -6.11
C LEU A 409 -22.16 6.47 -5.68
N CYS A 410 -21.57 5.73 -6.63
CA CYS A 410 -20.52 4.76 -6.32
C CYS A 410 -19.28 5.44 -5.72
N LEU A 411 -18.83 6.57 -6.29
CA LEU A 411 -17.70 7.33 -5.73
C LEU A 411 -18.03 7.86 -4.31
N ALA A 412 -19.26 8.34 -4.11
CA ALA A 412 -19.71 8.82 -2.80
C ALA A 412 -19.76 7.67 -1.77
N ALA A 413 -20.27 6.50 -2.16
CA ALA A 413 -20.29 5.31 -1.30
C ALA A 413 -18.88 4.85 -0.92
N MET A 414 -17.95 4.83 -1.88
CA MET A 414 -16.53 4.53 -1.61
C MET A 414 -15.93 5.54 -0.62
N LEU A 415 -16.17 6.83 -0.81
CA LEU A 415 -15.66 7.86 0.08
C LEU A 415 -16.22 7.71 1.50
N VAL A 416 -17.53 7.48 1.63
CA VAL A 416 -18.17 7.24 2.94
C VAL A 416 -17.57 6.01 3.61
N PHE A 417 -17.42 4.89 2.88
CA PHE A 417 -16.76 3.69 3.40
C PHE A 417 -15.35 4.01 3.95
N LEU A 418 -14.52 4.69 3.15
CA LEU A 418 -13.16 5.03 3.54
C LEU A 418 -13.11 5.94 4.79
N LEU A 419 -13.96 6.95 4.85
CA LEU A 419 -13.97 7.90 5.97
C LEU A 419 -14.54 7.27 7.25
N VAL A 420 -15.63 6.53 7.15
CA VAL A 420 -16.26 5.88 8.33
C VAL A 420 -15.32 4.82 8.90
N CYS A 421 -14.74 3.95 8.07
CA CYS A 421 -13.79 2.95 8.56
C CYS A 421 -12.58 3.60 9.25
N ARG A 422 -12.07 4.73 8.74
CA ARG A 422 -10.95 5.45 9.38
C ARG A 422 -11.30 6.11 10.70
N VAL A 423 -12.55 6.47 10.92
CA VAL A 423 -13.00 7.03 12.20
C VAL A 423 -13.32 5.91 13.20
N TRP A 424 -13.95 4.84 12.72
CA TRP A 424 -14.48 3.76 13.55
C TRP A 424 -13.42 2.73 13.92
N CYS A 425 -12.56 2.34 12.99
CA CYS A 425 -11.56 1.30 13.21
C CYS A 425 -10.18 1.90 13.53
N VAL A 426 -9.46 1.22 14.42
CA VAL A 426 -8.06 1.53 14.75
C VAL A 426 -7.23 0.29 14.55
N GLN A 427 -6.06 0.45 13.95
CA GLN A 427 -5.09 -0.63 13.86
C GLN A 427 -4.44 -0.87 15.22
N THR A 428 -4.43 -2.12 15.62
CA THR A 428 -3.82 -2.63 16.84
C THR A 428 -2.57 -3.42 16.49
N THR A 429 -1.94 -4.06 17.47
CA THR A 429 -0.75 -4.90 17.27
C THR A 429 -0.98 -5.99 16.21
N GLY A 430 0.03 -6.22 15.40
CA GLY A 430 -0.01 -7.17 14.29
C GLY A 430 -0.89 -6.66 13.13
N TRP A 431 -1.50 -7.56 12.41
CA TRP A 431 -2.39 -7.27 11.28
C TRP A 431 -3.85 -7.02 11.69
N LYS A 432 -4.09 -6.72 12.97
CA LYS A 432 -5.42 -6.63 13.55
C LYS A 432 -5.94 -5.20 13.53
N SER A 433 -7.23 -5.07 13.58
CA SER A 433 -7.93 -3.82 13.85
C SER A 433 -9.09 -4.07 14.80
N ALA A 434 -9.46 -3.04 15.55
CA ALA A 434 -10.58 -3.07 16.46
C ALA A 434 -11.41 -1.79 16.32
N ASP A 435 -12.63 -1.78 16.87
CA ASP A 435 -13.39 -0.53 16.91
C ASP A 435 -12.87 0.39 18.02
N ILE A 436 -13.05 1.69 17.79
CA ILE A 436 -12.50 2.71 18.68
C ILE A 436 -13.23 2.79 20.03
N THR A 437 -14.44 2.26 20.12
CA THR A 437 -15.23 2.33 21.37
C THR A 437 -14.72 1.35 22.41
N ASP A 438 -14.19 0.22 21.95
CA ASP A 438 -13.65 -0.85 22.79
C ASP A 438 -12.11 -0.78 22.93
N THR A 439 -11.47 0.18 22.22
CA THR A 439 -10.02 0.31 22.19
C THR A 439 -9.57 1.69 22.70
N PRO A 440 -9.36 1.85 24.01
CA PRO A 440 -8.83 3.10 24.54
C PRO A 440 -7.42 3.36 23.98
N LEU A 441 -7.21 4.58 23.48
CA LEU A 441 -5.95 4.98 22.87
C LEU A 441 -5.07 5.70 23.89
N VAL A 442 -3.80 5.29 23.96
CA VAL A 442 -2.76 5.88 24.80
C VAL A 442 -1.71 6.53 23.90
N CYS A 443 -1.23 7.70 24.28
CA CYS A 443 -0.16 8.40 23.55
C CYS A 443 1.20 7.82 23.93
N ILE A 444 1.97 7.38 22.93
CA ILE A 444 3.36 6.97 23.10
C ILE A 444 4.22 8.21 23.31
N THR A 445 5.06 8.20 24.33
CA THR A 445 5.80 9.38 24.79
C THR A 445 7.28 9.37 24.43
N THR A 446 7.83 8.20 24.06
CA THR A 446 9.26 7.99 23.77
C THR A 446 9.49 7.39 22.37
N GLY A 447 10.72 7.39 21.94
CA GLY A 447 11.20 6.70 20.76
C GLY A 447 10.61 7.13 19.42
N PRO A 448 10.77 6.29 18.39
CA PRO A 448 10.35 6.58 17.01
C PRO A 448 8.86 6.80 16.83
N ALA A 449 8.02 6.16 17.66
CA ALA A 449 6.57 6.29 17.64
C ALA A 449 6.02 7.44 18.51
N LYS A 450 6.86 8.26 19.12
CA LYS A 450 6.42 9.40 19.96
C LYS A 450 5.38 10.25 19.26
N GLY A 451 4.25 10.48 19.96
CA GLY A 451 3.12 11.28 19.47
C GLY A 451 2.05 10.46 18.75
N ILE A 452 2.22 9.15 18.61
CA ILE A 452 1.19 8.24 18.10
C ILE A 452 0.28 7.81 19.25
N TYR A 453 -1.01 7.75 18.97
CA TYR A 453 -2.04 7.18 19.84
C TYR A 453 -2.32 5.75 19.40
N ALA A 454 -1.96 4.77 20.20
CA ALA A 454 -2.15 3.35 19.94
C ALA A 454 -3.00 2.71 21.05
N ASP A 455 -3.46 1.47 20.85
CA ASP A 455 -4.01 0.70 21.94
C ASP A 455 -2.98 0.53 23.07
N ALA A 456 -3.46 0.34 24.32
CA ALA A 456 -2.59 0.34 25.48
C ALA A 456 -1.47 -0.72 25.39
N LYS A 457 -1.79 -1.92 24.86
CA LYS A 457 -0.80 -3.01 24.71
C LYS A 457 0.31 -2.63 23.73
N ALA A 458 -0.05 -2.03 22.59
CA ALA A 458 0.92 -1.58 21.60
C ALA A 458 1.76 -0.40 22.14
N ALA A 459 1.15 0.52 22.88
CA ALA A 459 1.87 1.63 23.51
C ALA A 459 2.87 1.12 24.56
N ASP A 460 2.42 0.24 25.47
CA ASP A 460 3.29 -0.38 26.49
C ASP A 460 4.47 -1.11 25.84
N MET A 461 4.24 -1.83 24.72
CA MET A 461 5.30 -2.53 24.01
C MET A 461 6.35 -1.54 23.41
N GLN A 462 5.93 -0.42 22.82
CA GLN A 462 6.86 0.58 22.28
C GLN A 462 7.70 1.24 23.38
N GLU A 463 7.10 1.54 24.53
CA GLU A 463 7.83 2.09 25.68
C GLU A 463 8.79 1.04 26.27
N CYS A 464 8.35 -0.22 26.39
CA CYS A 464 9.19 -1.33 26.85
C CYS A 464 10.39 -1.58 25.92
N LEU A 465 10.18 -1.54 24.61
CA LEU A 465 11.25 -1.63 23.60
C LEU A 465 12.25 -0.48 23.74
N TYR A 466 11.76 0.74 23.97
CA TYR A 466 12.64 1.89 24.14
C TYR A 466 13.51 1.74 25.40
N GLU A 467 12.92 1.36 26.52
CA GLU A 467 13.64 1.12 27.79
C GLU A 467 14.65 -0.04 27.66
N ALA A 468 14.28 -1.11 26.94
CA ALA A 468 15.13 -2.26 26.75
C ALA A 468 16.35 -1.96 25.86
N LEU A 469 16.21 -1.11 24.84
CA LEU A 469 17.23 -0.90 23.82
C LEU A 469 18.05 0.40 23.99
N ALA A 470 17.54 1.40 24.69
CA ALA A 470 18.25 2.67 24.89
C ALA A 470 19.68 2.53 25.44
N PRO A 471 20.01 1.56 26.31
CA PRO A 471 21.38 1.37 26.82
C PRO A 471 22.37 0.86 25.79
N TYR A 472 21.92 0.35 24.63
CA TYR A 472 22.74 -0.41 23.69
C TYR A 472 23.09 0.33 22.41
N ALA A 473 23.20 1.65 22.46
CA ALA A 473 23.63 2.46 21.32
C ALA A 473 24.92 1.90 20.67
N GLY A 474 24.90 1.76 19.34
CA GLY A 474 26.02 1.24 18.56
C GLY A 474 26.19 -0.29 18.60
N GLN A 475 25.32 -1.02 19.28
CA GLN A 475 25.40 -2.48 19.35
C GLN A 475 24.53 -3.15 18.25
N PRO A 476 25.01 -4.28 17.67
CA PRO A 476 24.18 -5.11 16.79
C PRO A 476 23.11 -5.84 17.59
N ILE A 477 21.86 -5.63 17.21
CA ILE A 477 20.69 -6.19 17.87
C ILE A 477 19.90 -7.14 16.97
N LEU A 478 19.37 -8.21 17.57
CA LEU A 478 18.42 -9.13 16.98
C LEU A 478 17.11 -9.11 17.78
N GLN A 479 15.97 -9.05 17.10
CA GLN A 479 14.67 -9.20 17.74
C GLN A 479 14.12 -10.60 17.50
N ALA A 480 13.99 -11.39 18.55
CA ALA A 480 13.35 -12.71 18.58
C ALA A 480 12.12 -12.66 19.48
N ILE A 481 11.16 -11.76 19.12
CA ILE A 481 9.98 -11.41 19.90
C ILE A 481 8.67 -11.59 19.11
N GLY A 482 8.69 -12.49 18.13
CA GLY A 482 7.49 -12.88 17.37
C GLY A 482 7.05 -11.86 16.33
N GLU A 483 5.98 -11.12 16.62
CA GLU A 483 5.50 -10.10 15.70
C GLU A 483 6.55 -8.99 15.53
N GLN A 484 6.74 -8.56 14.29
CA GLN A 484 7.79 -7.60 13.94
C GLN A 484 7.52 -6.24 14.60
N HIS A 485 8.42 -5.84 15.46
CA HIS A 485 8.43 -4.51 16.04
C HIS A 485 9.56 -3.69 15.40
N GLY A 486 9.38 -3.39 14.11
CA GLY A 486 10.40 -2.75 13.28
C GLY A 486 10.93 -1.44 13.84
N LEU A 487 10.11 -0.69 14.58
CA LEU A 487 10.55 0.54 15.25
C LEU A 487 11.58 0.28 16.35
N GLY A 488 11.64 -0.92 16.92
CA GLY A 488 12.66 -1.29 17.89
C GLY A 488 14.09 -1.13 17.35
N PHE A 489 14.28 -1.33 16.04
CA PHE A 489 15.59 -1.13 15.40
C PHE A 489 16.02 0.35 15.29
N LEU A 490 15.09 1.28 15.50
CA LEU A 490 15.32 2.72 15.46
C LEU A 490 15.41 3.34 16.86
N MET A 491 15.40 2.52 17.93
CA MET A 491 15.58 3.01 19.31
C MET A 491 17.01 3.50 19.56
N ALA A 492 17.28 3.97 20.74
CA ALA A 492 18.57 4.60 21.09
C ALA A 492 18.96 5.73 20.11
N ASP A 493 17.98 6.55 19.72
CA ASP A 493 18.13 7.66 18.78
C ASP A 493 18.70 7.28 17.38
N GLY A 494 18.46 6.03 16.96
CA GLY A 494 18.92 5.52 15.67
C GLY A 494 20.40 5.16 15.64
N THR A 495 20.97 4.82 16.79
CA THR A 495 22.40 4.42 16.89
C THR A 495 22.58 2.92 17.06
N LEU A 496 21.50 2.12 16.98
CA LEU A 496 21.60 0.67 17.00
C LEU A 496 22.06 0.12 15.65
N ASP A 497 22.83 -0.97 15.67
CA ASP A 497 23.13 -1.75 14.48
C ASP A 497 22.12 -2.90 14.36
N VAL A 498 21.49 -3.03 13.18
CA VAL A 498 20.47 -4.03 12.94
C VAL A 498 21.10 -5.31 12.45
N ALA A 499 21.05 -6.36 13.27
CA ALA A 499 21.57 -7.67 12.88
C ALA A 499 20.69 -8.34 11.81
N GLN A 500 19.38 -8.15 11.88
CA GLN A 500 18.42 -8.57 10.85
C GLN A 500 17.14 -7.72 10.97
N ALA A 501 16.58 -7.26 9.85
CA ALA A 501 15.40 -6.37 9.89
C ALA A 501 14.10 -7.12 10.13
N SER A 502 13.97 -8.36 9.69
CA SER A 502 12.84 -9.21 10.02
C SER A 502 13.19 -10.14 11.16
N VAL A 503 12.30 -10.20 12.12
CA VAL A 503 12.37 -11.20 13.17
C VAL A 503 12.25 -12.58 12.55
N ILE A 504 12.86 -13.55 13.19
CA ILE A 504 12.63 -14.96 12.93
C ILE A 504 11.16 -15.21 13.23
N SER A 505 10.31 -15.12 12.23
CA SER A 505 8.91 -15.41 12.37
C SER A 505 8.56 -16.75 11.75
N GLY A 506 8.14 -17.67 12.58
CA GLY A 506 7.11 -18.64 12.25
C GLY A 506 7.42 -19.79 11.33
N THR A 507 8.64 -19.99 10.87
CA THR A 507 9.00 -21.25 10.20
C THR A 507 10.28 -21.81 10.79
N ASP A 508 10.14 -22.89 11.55
CA ASP A 508 11.20 -23.67 12.16
C ASP A 508 12.30 -24.15 11.18
N SER A 509 12.19 -23.81 9.92
CA SER A 509 13.00 -24.37 8.85
C SER A 509 13.50 -23.32 7.84
N ASP A 510 13.81 -22.09 8.28
CA ASP A 510 14.46 -21.16 7.36
C ASP A 510 16.00 -21.27 7.43
N PRO A 511 16.64 -22.09 6.59
CA PRO A 511 18.10 -22.27 6.59
C PRO A 511 18.84 -20.97 6.24
N ARG A 512 18.13 -19.94 5.76
CA ARG A 512 18.71 -18.63 5.44
C ARG A 512 19.19 -17.88 6.68
N PHE A 513 18.61 -18.16 7.84
CA PHE A 513 18.98 -17.50 9.08
C PHE A 513 20.44 -17.82 9.49
N GLU A 514 20.80 -19.09 9.55
CA GLU A 514 22.19 -19.50 9.82
C GLU A 514 23.14 -19.04 8.72
N GLN A 515 22.72 -19.18 7.47
CA GLN A 515 23.49 -18.73 6.33
C GLN A 515 23.73 -17.21 6.36
N TYR A 516 22.73 -16.41 6.82
CA TYR A 516 22.88 -14.96 6.92
C TYR A 516 24.07 -14.59 7.82
N TYR A 517 24.14 -15.14 9.04
CA TYR A 517 25.22 -14.81 9.97
C TYR A 517 26.57 -15.43 9.58
N THR A 518 26.56 -16.54 8.84
CA THR A 518 27.76 -17.10 8.24
C THR A 518 28.33 -16.17 7.15
N ASP A 519 27.47 -15.65 6.29
CA ASP A 519 27.87 -14.83 5.14
C ASP A 519 28.08 -13.36 5.49
N VAL A 520 27.47 -12.88 6.58
CA VAL A 520 27.55 -11.49 7.06
C VAL A 520 27.95 -11.45 8.54
N PRO A 521 29.16 -11.93 8.90
CA PRO A 521 29.59 -12.08 10.30
C PRO A 521 29.64 -10.75 11.06
N GLY A 522 29.79 -9.62 10.36
CA GLY A 522 29.73 -8.28 10.97
C GLY A 522 28.37 -7.93 11.59
N LYS A 523 27.31 -8.69 11.27
CA LYS A 523 25.95 -8.51 11.80
C LYS A 523 25.63 -9.50 12.95
N THR A 524 26.60 -10.24 13.45
CA THR A 524 26.39 -11.15 14.61
C THR A 524 25.89 -10.32 15.80
N PRO A 525 24.71 -10.65 16.36
CA PRO A 525 24.09 -9.85 17.42
C PRO A 525 24.90 -9.94 18.72
N ARG A 526 24.92 -8.85 19.46
CA ARG A 526 25.40 -8.78 20.85
C ARG A 526 24.28 -8.64 21.85
N VAL A 527 23.14 -8.16 21.38
CA VAL A 527 21.91 -8.00 22.16
C VAL A 527 20.79 -8.69 21.41
N ILE A 528 20.09 -9.59 22.09
CA ILE A 528 18.93 -10.28 21.54
C ILE A 528 17.73 -9.95 22.41
N LEU A 529 16.71 -9.35 21.82
CA LEU A 529 15.40 -9.28 22.46
C LEU A 529 14.70 -10.61 22.25
N TYR A 530 14.19 -11.18 23.33
CA TYR A 530 13.69 -12.54 23.36
C TYR A 530 12.31 -12.61 24.04
N ASP A 531 11.36 -13.28 23.40
CA ASP A 531 10.07 -13.65 23.99
C ASP A 531 9.90 -15.17 23.93
N ASP A 532 9.99 -15.83 25.06
CA ASP A 532 9.90 -17.29 25.18
C ASP A 532 8.57 -17.83 24.66
N ALA A 533 7.48 -17.09 24.79
CA ALA A 533 6.17 -17.51 24.30
C ALA A 533 6.11 -17.54 22.76
N GLU A 534 6.76 -16.57 22.11
CA GLU A 534 6.73 -16.39 20.66
C GLU A 534 7.72 -17.28 19.92
N VAL A 535 8.88 -17.57 20.53
CA VAL A 535 9.92 -18.40 19.91
C VAL A 535 9.97 -19.83 20.45
N ARG A 536 9.04 -20.22 21.33
CA ARG A 536 9.02 -21.53 22.03
C ARG A 536 9.13 -22.72 21.07
N ASP A 537 8.41 -22.66 19.97
CA ASP A 537 8.30 -23.74 19.01
C ASP A 537 9.37 -23.66 17.89
N MET A 538 10.32 -22.73 18.00
CA MET A 538 11.39 -22.52 17.02
C MET A 538 12.66 -23.30 17.40
N ALA A 539 12.62 -24.63 17.25
CA ALA A 539 13.72 -25.51 17.67
C ALA A 539 15.05 -25.17 16.99
N GLU A 540 15.05 -24.82 15.72
CA GLU A 540 16.26 -24.42 14.98
C GLU A 540 16.86 -23.12 15.50
N PHE A 541 16.04 -22.15 15.87
CA PHE A 541 16.52 -20.92 16.48
C PHE A 541 17.18 -21.17 17.85
N HIS A 542 16.57 -21.99 18.68
CA HIS A 542 17.14 -22.37 19.99
C HIS A 542 18.47 -23.09 19.83
N SER A 543 18.54 -24.07 18.93
CA SER A 543 19.76 -24.81 18.63
C SER A 543 20.88 -23.89 18.11
N TRP A 544 20.53 -22.94 17.24
CA TRP A 544 21.47 -21.93 16.75
C TRP A 544 21.95 -20.99 17.86
N LEU A 545 21.06 -20.52 18.72
CA LEU A 545 21.38 -19.64 19.86
C LEU A 545 22.37 -20.37 20.81
N GLU A 546 22.05 -21.60 21.21
CA GLU A 546 22.88 -22.39 22.12
C GLU A 546 24.25 -22.77 21.52
N SER A 547 24.26 -23.00 20.20
CA SER A 547 25.50 -23.45 19.52
C SER A 547 26.46 -22.31 19.22
N ASN A 548 25.97 -21.09 19.06
CA ASN A 548 26.77 -19.95 18.57
C ASN A 548 27.06 -18.89 19.64
N PHE A 549 26.35 -18.91 20.77
CA PHE A 549 26.48 -17.85 21.78
C PHE A 549 26.59 -18.39 23.20
N THR A 550 27.38 -17.68 23.99
CA THR A 550 27.32 -17.80 25.46
C THR A 550 26.47 -16.66 25.98
N ILE A 551 25.38 -17.00 26.69
CA ILE A 551 24.54 -15.99 27.33
C ILE A 551 25.32 -15.45 28.54
N VAL A 552 25.77 -14.21 28.44
CA VAL A 552 26.56 -13.52 29.48
C VAL A 552 25.63 -13.00 30.57
N GLU A 553 24.50 -12.41 30.16
CA GLU A 553 23.51 -11.84 31.07
C GLU A 553 22.11 -12.03 30.50
N ARG A 554 21.13 -12.20 31.40
CA ARG A 554 19.71 -12.30 31.07
C ARG A 554 18.91 -11.51 32.10
N TYR A 555 18.10 -10.58 31.63
CA TYR A 555 17.20 -9.82 32.50
C TYR A 555 15.91 -9.44 31.78
N ASN A 556 14.89 -9.07 32.53
CA ASN A 556 13.59 -8.65 31.99
C ASN A 556 13.42 -7.15 32.13
N VAL A 557 12.86 -6.55 31.09
CA VAL A 557 12.35 -5.16 31.10
C VAL A 557 10.85 -5.23 31.01
N THR A 558 10.16 -4.46 31.85
CA THR A 558 8.70 -4.44 31.91
C THR A 558 8.18 -3.02 31.89
N HIS A 559 7.17 -2.76 31.05
CA HIS A 559 6.46 -1.49 31.02
C HIS A 559 4.97 -1.75 30.83
N GLY A 560 4.14 -1.28 31.76
CA GLY A 560 2.70 -1.54 31.74
C GLY A 560 2.37 -3.03 31.65
N SER A 561 1.72 -3.43 30.56
CA SER A 561 1.37 -4.84 30.28
C SER A 561 2.45 -5.58 29.47
N ALA A 562 3.46 -4.89 28.97
CA ALA A 562 4.52 -5.47 28.16
C ALA A 562 5.70 -5.97 29.03
N SER A 563 6.30 -7.07 28.62
CA SER A 563 7.52 -7.63 29.22
C SER A 563 8.39 -8.21 28.12
N LEU A 564 9.66 -7.83 28.11
CA LEU A 564 10.66 -8.31 27.17
C LEU A 564 11.86 -8.85 27.95
N GLN A 565 12.43 -9.92 27.45
CA GLN A 565 13.68 -10.46 27.95
C GLN A 565 14.82 -9.94 27.07
N VAL A 566 15.88 -9.45 27.69
CA VAL A 566 17.11 -9.03 27.04
C VAL A 566 18.19 -10.06 27.31
N LEU A 567 18.79 -10.62 26.28
CA LEU A 567 19.94 -11.50 26.35
C LEU A 567 21.17 -10.75 25.86
N LEU A 568 22.18 -10.63 26.70
CA LEU A 568 23.51 -10.22 26.27
C LEU A 568 24.31 -11.46 25.93
N VAL A 569 24.87 -11.48 24.73
CA VAL A 569 25.56 -12.67 24.20
C VAL A 569 27.01 -12.31 23.83
N GLY A 570 27.91 -13.29 24.05
CA GLY A 570 29.33 -13.18 23.78
C GLY A 570 29.88 -14.34 22.96
#